data_dd96117dbfc09253ce769138e61e640f
#
_entry.id   dd96117dbfc09253ce769138e61e640f
#
_cell.length_a   1.000
_cell.length_b   1.000
_cell.length_c   1.000
_cell.angle_alpha   90.00
_cell.angle_beta   90.00
_cell.angle_gamma   90.00
#
_symmetry.space_group_name_H-M   'P 1'
#
loop_
_entity.id
_entity.type
_entity.pdbx_description
1 polymer ?
#
loop_
_entity_poly.entity_id
_entity_poly.type
_entity_poly.pdbx_seq_one_letter_code
_entity_poly.pdbx_strand_id
1 'polypeptide(L)'
;MRVSSWFWPFTFGVRLGWLTARCPNPDPAQTRDRIFFFRGNAVVFSRGFGKMCGLLRRAGYWAEDLRCIGHRWVCRELTRRDEGPPGRVIFVGHSCGARYAIHAAEYLAPIGIAVELLVCLEVALPPPVPVNVRAAANLYITRRRLYPAGPLRPRPGCAARIDNVDLDAPGSPIRRGWLNHLNITDS
;
A
#
# COMPACT_ATOMS: atom_id res chain seq x y z
N MET A 1 -7.25 -8.56 -35.08
CA MET A 1 -6.49 -7.32 -34.85
C MET A 1 -5.52 -7.58 -33.67
N ARG A 2 -4.23 -7.73 -33.97
CA ARG A 2 -3.18 -7.92 -32.97
C ARG A 2 -2.82 -6.54 -32.38
N VAL A 3 -3.14 -6.29 -31.13
CA VAL A 3 -2.64 -5.10 -30.40
C VAL A 3 -1.18 -5.39 -30.04
N SER A 4 -0.30 -4.61 -30.63
CA SER A 4 1.15 -4.71 -30.51
C SER A 4 1.62 -4.53 -29.06
N SER A 5 2.34 -5.52 -28.57
CA SER A 5 3.00 -5.60 -27.25
C SER A 5 4.29 -4.74 -27.18
N TRP A 6 4.18 -3.44 -27.35
CA TRP A 6 5.34 -2.54 -27.39
C TRP A 6 5.38 -1.57 -26.24
N PHE A 7 5.24 -2.00 -25.01
CA PHE A 7 5.62 -1.16 -23.84
C PHE A 7 5.66 -2.02 -22.59
N TRP A 8 6.79 -2.64 -22.27
CA TRP A 8 7.22 -2.90 -20.89
C TRP A 8 8.51 -3.75 -20.82
N PRO A 9 9.71 -3.12 -20.85
CA PRO A 9 10.93 -3.85 -20.49
C PRO A 9 11.29 -3.79 -19.01
N PHE A 10 10.35 -3.45 -18.09
CA PHE A 10 10.68 -3.31 -16.67
C PHE A 10 9.76 -4.12 -15.73
N THR A 11 9.53 -5.38 -16.06
CA THR A 11 8.77 -6.31 -15.19
C THR A 11 9.66 -7.10 -14.22
N PHE A 12 10.70 -6.50 -13.67
CA PHE A 12 11.39 -7.10 -12.53
C PHE A 12 10.79 -6.54 -11.25
N GLY A 13 10.07 -7.39 -10.49
CA GLY A 13 9.65 -7.15 -9.11
C GLY A 13 10.90 -7.06 -8.21
N VAL A 14 11.70 -6.03 -8.40
CA VAL A 14 12.88 -5.82 -7.58
C VAL A 14 12.42 -5.37 -6.21
N ARG A 15 12.68 -6.19 -5.19
CA ARG A 15 12.68 -5.73 -3.81
C ARG A 15 13.60 -4.52 -3.73
N LEU A 16 13.07 -3.38 -3.33
CA LEU A 16 13.89 -2.20 -3.02
C LEU A 16 14.50 -2.29 -1.62
N GLY A 17 14.35 -3.42 -0.96
CA GLY A 17 14.90 -3.71 0.35
C GLY A 17 16.41 -3.49 0.45
N TRP A 18 17.15 -3.59 -0.64
CA TRP A 18 18.59 -3.30 -0.63
C TRP A 18 18.92 -1.81 -0.40
N LEU A 19 18.02 -0.87 -0.75
CA LEU A 19 18.17 0.56 -0.44
C LEU A 19 17.90 0.90 1.04
N THR A 20 17.23 -0.01 1.75
CA THR A 20 16.93 0.09 3.18
C THR A 20 17.75 -0.91 4.00
N ALA A 21 18.72 -1.56 3.40
CA ALA A 21 19.46 -2.75 3.87
C ALA A 21 20.27 -2.57 5.17
N ARG A 22 20.20 -1.43 5.84
CA ARG A 22 20.86 -1.26 7.16
C ARG A 22 20.08 -1.90 8.32
N CYS A 23 18.87 -2.42 8.07
CA CYS A 23 18.08 -3.12 9.07
C CYS A 23 17.33 -4.27 8.40
N PRO A 24 17.75 -5.52 8.56
CA PRO A 24 17.05 -6.69 8.03
C PRO A 24 15.68 -6.84 8.69
N ASN A 25 14.79 -7.59 8.04
CA ASN A 25 13.55 -8.01 8.68
C ASN A 25 13.87 -8.94 9.86
N PRO A 26 13.08 -8.90 10.95
CA PRO A 26 13.16 -9.90 12.00
C PRO A 26 12.84 -11.30 11.44
N ASP A 27 13.27 -12.31 12.17
CA ASP A 27 12.94 -13.69 11.86
C ASP A 27 11.40 -13.85 11.75
N PRO A 28 10.88 -14.44 10.66
CA PRO A 28 9.46 -14.75 10.52
C PRO A 28 8.89 -15.58 11.68
N ALA A 29 9.70 -16.36 12.38
CA ALA A 29 9.30 -17.08 13.59
C ALA A 29 8.98 -16.16 14.78
N GLN A 30 9.58 -14.96 14.83
CA GLN A 30 9.39 -13.99 15.92
C GLN A 30 8.13 -13.13 15.73
N THR A 31 7.71 -12.89 14.49
CA THR A 31 6.48 -12.16 14.18
C THR A 31 5.84 -12.67 12.90
N ARG A 32 4.55 -12.96 12.98
CA ARG A 32 3.73 -13.33 11.81
C ARG A 32 3.06 -12.12 11.15
N ASP A 33 3.12 -10.96 11.76
CA ASP A 33 2.58 -9.73 11.18
C ASP A 33 3.38 -9.35 9.93
N ARG A 34 2.69 -8.90 8.89
CA ARG A 34 3.27 -8.56 7.59
C ARG A 34 2.82 -7.17 7.16
N ILE A 35 3.77 -6.26 7.01
CA ILE A 35 3.52 -4.88 6.62
C ILE A 35 4.16 -4.64 5.24
N PHE A 36 3.36 -4.24 4.27
CA PHE A 36 3.82 -4.00 2.90
C PHE A 36 3.56 -2.57 2.49
N PHE A 37 4.60 -1.92 2.00
CA PHE A 37 4.53 -0.58 1.44
C PHE A 37 4.60 -0.65 -0.09
N PHE A 38 3.60 -0.12 -0.77
CA PHE A 38 3.49 -0.08 -2.22
C PHE A 38 3.79 1.33 -2.72
N ARG A 39 4.97 1.54 -3.29
CA ARG A 39 5.38 2.83 -3.85
C ARG A 39 4.57 3.19 -5.08
N GLY A 40 4.45 4.49 -5.35
CA GLY A 40 3.94 5.01 -6.61
C GLY A 40 4.85 4.69 -7.81
N ASN A 41 4.41 5.01 -9.03
CA ASN A 41 5.15 4.72 -10.27
C ASN A 41 6.54 5.35 -10.30
N ALA A 42 6.66 6.57 -9.85
CA ALA A 42 7.94 7.24 -9.70
C ALA A 42 8.51 6.90 -8.32
N VAL A 43 9.31 5.87 -8.23
CA VAL A 43 9.96 5.35 -7.00
C VAL A 43 10.60 6.47 -6.16
N VAL A 44 11.00 7.57 -6.82
CA VAL A 44 11.62 8.74 -6.21
C VAL A 44 10.69 9.48 -5.24
N PHE A 45 9.37 9.44 -5.46
CA PHE A 45 8.39 10.21 -4.71
C PHE A 45 7.81 9.50 -3.48
N SER A 46 8.25 8.29 -3.19
CA SER A 46 7.80 7.53 -2.01
C SER A 46 8.98 7.15 -1.12
N ARG A 47 9.95 8.05 -0.95
CA ARG A 47 11.19 7.81 -0.17
C ARG A 47 10.90 7.56 1.30
N GLY A 48 9.88 8.20 1.86
CA GLY A 48 9.47 8.02 3.24
C GLY A 48 9.11 6.57 3.58
N PHE A 49 8.61 5.78 2.62
CA PHE A 49 8.32 4.37 2.84
C PHE A 49 9.55 3.55 3.22
N GLY A 50 10.70 3.83 2.60
CA GLY A 50 11.96 3.19 2.99
C GLY A 50 12.38 3.54 4.42
N LYS A 51 12.20 4.79 4.84
CA LYS A 51 12.47 5.22 6.23
C LYS A 51 11.52 4.52 7.20
N MET A 52 10.22 4.47 6.90
CA MET A 52 9.22 3.77 7.72
C MET A 52 9.50 2.28 7.84
N CYS A 53 9.84 1.58 6.74
CA CYS A 53 10.28 0.20 6.79
C CYS A 53 11.46 0.00 7.76
N GLY A 54 12.49 0.85 7.65
CA GLY A 54 13.64 0.80 8.54
C GLY A 54 13.28 1.03 10.02
N LEU A 55 12.36 1.94 10.31
CA LEU A 55 11.87 2.20 11.67
C LEU A 55 11.09 0.99 12.22
N LEU A 56 10.17 0.43 11.43
CA LEU A 56 9.37 -0.72 11.82
C LEU A 56 10.24 -1.96 12.06
N ARG A 57 11.22 -2.22 11.21
CA ARG A 57 12.16 -3.35 11.40
C ARG A 57 12.96 -3.20 12.67
N ARG A 58 13.44 -2.00 13.00
CA ARG A 58 14.12 -1.72 14.29
C ARG A 58 13.20 -1.91 15.49
N ALA A 59 11.91 -1.69 15.32
CA ALA A 59 10.90 -1.94 16.34
C ALA A 59 10.43 -3.41 16.40
N GLY A 60 11.05 -4.32 15.65
CA GLY A 60 10.73 -5.75 15.64
C GLY A 60 9.56 -6.16 14.73
N TYR A 61 9.08 -5.27 13.86
CA TYR A 61 8.04 -5.61 12.89
C TYR A 61 8.63 -6.07 11.56
N TRP A 62 8.02 -7.06 10.96
CA TRP A 62 8.35 -7.45 9.59
C TRP A 62 7.70 -6.46 8.60
N ALA A 63 8.50 -5.80 7.78
CA ALA A 63 8.06 -4.79 6.83
C ALA A 63 8.82 -4.85 5.51
N GLU A 64 8.13 -4.73 4.38
CA GLU A 64 8.73 -4.69 3.05
C GLU A 64 8.25 -3.49 2.25
N ASP A 65 9.20 -2.90 1.53
CA ASP A 65 8.99 -1.74 0.67
C ASP A 65 9.10 -2.16 -0.80
N LEU A 66 8.01 -2.05 -1.53
CA LEU A 66 7.81 -2.62 -2.86
C LEU A 66 7.56 -1.53 -3.90
N ARG A 67 7.92 -1.81 -5.15
CA ARG A 67 7.37 -1.06 -6.29
C ARG A 67 5.87 -1.29 -6.41
N CYS A 68 5.15 -0.38 -7.06
CA CYS A 68 3.70 -0.46 -7.22
C CYS A 68 3.20 -1.81 -7.75
N ILE A 69 3.91 -2.45 -8.67
CA ILE A 69 3.55 -3.73 -9.27
C ILE A 69 3.85 -4.97 -8.41
N GLY A 70 4.29 -4.78 -7.17
CA GLY A 70 4.69 -5.87 -6.26
C GLY A 70 3.54 -6.74 -5.72
N HIS A 71 2.27 -6.45 -6.05
CA HIS A 71 1.10 -7.15 -5.50
C HIS A 71 1.12 -8.67 -5.70
N ARG A 72 1.57 -9.17 -6.86
CA ARG A 72 1.67 -10.62 -7.12
C ARG A 72 2.71 -11.31 -6.25
N TRP A 73 3.81 -10.62 -5.97
CA TRP A 73 4.82 -11.14 -5.04
C TRP A 73 4.27 -11.19 -3.61
N VAL A 74 3.56 -10.14 -3.17
CA VAL A 74 2.89 -10.10 -1.87
C VAL A 74 1.92 -11.27 -1.71
N CYS A 75 1.08 -11.52 -2.71
CA CYS A 75 0.14 -12.64 -2.67
C CYS A 75 0.88 -13.98 -2.53
N ARG A 76 1.97 -14.19 -3.27
CA ARG A 76 2.79 -15.41 -3.13
C ARG A 76 3.45 -15.53 -1.76
N GLU A 77 3.97 -14.43 -1.24
CA GLU A 77 4.59 -14.41 0.10
C GLU A 77 3.59 -14.79 1.18
N LEU A 78 2.40 -14.21 1.14
CA LEU A 78 1.35 -14.48 2.13
C LEU A 78 0.68 -15.85 1.99
N THR A 79 0.87 -16.54 0.87
CA THR A 79 0.31 -17.87 0.62
C THR A 79 1.33 -19.00 0.77
N ARG A 80 2.55 -18.70 1.19
CA ARG A 80 3.55 -19.74 1.46
C ARG A 80 3.10 -20.63 2.60
N ARG A 81 3.08 -21.94 2.33
CA ARG A 81 2.56 -22.94 3.28
C ARG A 81 3.56 -23.31 4.38
N ASP A 82 4.84 -23.13 4.11
CA ASP A 82 5.95 -23.45 4.99
C ASP A 82 6.01 -22.56 6.26
N GLU A 83 5.44 -21.35 6.20
CA GLU A 83 5.42 -20.41 7.33
C GLU A 83 4.10 -20.41 8.11
N GLY A 84 3.10 -21.18 7.67
CA GLY A 84 1.74 -21.14 8.22
C GLY A 84 0.99 -19.84 7.87
N PRO A 85 -0.23 -19.63 8.40
CA PRO A 85 -1.01 -18.45 8.09
C PRO A 85 -0.33 -17.19 8.64
N PRO A 86 -0.39 -16.06 7.90
CA PRO A 86 0.12 -14.79 8.41
C PRO A 86 -0.66 -14.35 9.65
N GLY A 87 -0.04 -13.52 10.48
CA GLY A 87 -0.73 -12.74 11.50
C GLY A 87 -1.53 -11.59 10.90
N ARG A 88 -1.38 -10.39 11.44
CA ARG A 88 -2.01 -9.19 10.87
C ARG A 88 -1.32 -8.81 9.56
N VAL A 89 -2.11 -8.59 8.51
CA VAL A 89 -1.64 -8.08 7.22
C VAL A 89 -2.00 -6.61 7.11
N ILE A 90 -1.01 -5.76 6.87
CA ILE A 90 -1.16 -4.32 6.74
C ILE A 90 -0.60 -3.88 5.41
N PHE A 91 -1.39 -3.13 4.66
CA PHE A 91 -1.00 -2.54 3.38
C PHE A 91 -0.98 -1.03 3.46
N VAL A 92 0.11 -0.43 3.00
CA VAL A 92 0.27 1.02 2.89
C VAL A 92 0.65 1.34 1.45
N GLY A 93 -0.12 2.16 0.78
CA GLY A 93 0.13 2.48 -0.63
C GLY A 93 0.11 3.97 -0.92
N HIS A 94 0.91 4.40 -1.89
CA HIS A 94 0.91 5.76 -2.39
C HIS A 94 0.58 5.81 -3.88
N SER A 95 -0.34 6.67 -4.28
CA SER A 95 -0.69 6.90 -5.68
C SER A 95 -1.14 5.61 -6.39
N CYS A 96 -0.51 5.21 -7.49
CA CYS A 96 -0.78 3.93 -8.15
C CYS A 96 -0.44 2.73 -7.24
N GLY A 97 0.54 2.85 -6.33
CA GLY A 97 0.85 1.82 -5.35
C GLY A 97 -0.33 1.53 -4.42
N ALA A 98 -1.11 2.55 -4.05
CA ALA A 98 -2.34 2.36 -3.28
C ALA A 98 -3.39 1.54 -4.06
N ARG A 99 -3.53 1.75 -5.37
CA ARG A 99 -4.38 0.90 -6.22
C ARG A 99 -3.93 -0.56 -6.20
N TYR A 100 -2.62 -0.81 -6.32
CA TYR A 100 -2.09 -2.17 -6.26
C TYR A 100 -2.21 -2.80 -4.88
N ALA A 101 -2.17 -2.02 -3.80
CA ALA A 101 -2.48 -2.48 -2.45
C ALA A 101 -3.95 -2.95 -2.34
N ILE A 102 -4.90 -2.20 -2.91
CA ILE A 102 -6.32 -2.59 -2.99
C ILE A 102 -6.47 -3.87 -3.82
N HIS A 103 -5.82 -3.96 -4.98
CA HIS A 103 -5.85 -5.19 -5.80
C HIS A 103 -5.19 -6.38 -5.09
N ALA A 104 -4.11 -6.18 -4.34
CA ALA A 104 -3.53 -7.25 -3.52
C ALA A 104 -4.55 -7.78 -2.49
N ALA A 105 -5.25 -6.88 -1.80
CA ALA A 105 -6.31 -7.28 -0.88
C ALA A 105 -7.41 -8.07 -1.59
N GLU A 106 -7.85 -7.63 -2.77
CA GLU A 106 -8.84 -8.33 -3.59
C GLU A 106 -8.40 -9.75 -3.96
N TYR A 107 -7.12 -9.95 -4.33
CA TYR A 107 -6.55 -11.27 -4.61
C TYR A 107 -6.54 -12.20 -3.40
N LEU A 108 -6.41 -11.64 -2.20
CA LEU A 108 -6.37 -12.41 -0.95
C LEU A 108 -7.77 -12.80 -0.44
N ALA A 109 -8.82 -12.11 -0.89
CA ALA A 109 -10.18 -12.36 -0.43
C ALA A 109 -10.66 -13.81 -0.65
N PRO A 110 -10.54 -14.43 -1.87
CA PRO A 110 -11.02 -15.78 -2.13
C PRO A 110 -10.25 -16.86 -1.37
N ILE A 111 -9.06 -16.57 -0.84
CA ILE A 111 -8.25 -17.50 -0.04
C ILE A 111 -8.33 -17.23 1.45
N GLY A 112 -9.25 -16.37 1.89
CA GLY A 112 -9.58 -16.14 3.29
C GLY A 112 -8.55 -15.31 4.07
N ILE A 113 -7.57 -14.69 3.43
CA ILE A 113 -6.60 -13.83 4.11
C ILE A 113 -7.21 -12.42 4.27
N ALA A 114 -7.40 -12.02 5.53
CA ALA A 114 -7.88 -10.69 5.86
C ALA A 114 -6.75 -9.65 5.83
N VAL A 115 -7.09 -8.43 5.38
CA VAL A 115 -6.23 -7.25 5.52
C VAL A 115 -6.74 -6.44 6.71
N GLU A 116 -5.95 -6.38 7.76
CA GLU A 116 -6.31 -5.71 9.02
C GLU A 116 -6.43 -4.20 8.83
N LEU A 117 -5.48 -3.62 8.09
CA LEU A 117 -5.46 -2.18 7.80
C LEU A 117 -4.95 -1.93 6.39
N LEU A 118 -5.70 -1.12 5.65
CA LEU A 118 -5.31 -0.59 4.34
C LEU A 118 -5.15 0.93 4.45
N VAL A 119 -3.94 1.45 4.25
CA VAL A 119 -3.66 2.88 4.22
C VAL A 119 -3.40 3.33 2.80
N CYS A 120 -4.19 4.27 2.31
CA CYS A 120 -4.05 4.86 0.98
C CYS A 120 -3.65 6.32 1.08
N LEU A 121 -2.56 6.70 0.42
CA LEU A 121 -2.09 8.06 0.30
C LEU A 121 -2.25 8.51 -1.15
N GLU A 122 -3.13 9.47 -1.40
CA GLU A 122 -3.34 10.05 -2.73
C GLU A 122 -3.64 9.01 -3.83
N VAL A 123 -4.50 8.03 -3.55
CA VAL A 123 -4.86 7.02 -4.53
C VAL A 123 -5.60 7.63 -5.73
N ALA A 124 -5.04 7.45 -6.92
CA ALA A 124 -5.68 7.91 -8.16
C ALA A 124 -6.79 6.93 -8.58
N LEU A 125 -8.00 7.44 -8.87
CA LEU A 125 -9.15 6.63 -9.29
C LEU A 125 -9.33 5.40 -8.38
N PRO A 126 -9.67 5.59 -7.10
CA PRO A 126 -9.68 4.51 -6.12
C PRO A 126 -10.66 3.40 -6.50
N PRO A 127 -10.18 2.14 -6.59
CA PRO A 127 -11.08 0.99 -6.69
C PRO A 127 -11.89 0.84 -5.39
N PRO A 128 -13.05 0.15 -5.42
CA PRO A 128 -13.79 -0.17 -4.21
C PRO A 128 -12.97 -1.03 -3.25
N VAL A 129 -13.09 -0.75 -1.95
CA VAL A 129 -12.41 -1.51 -0.89
C VAL A 129 -12.96 -2.94 -0.84
N PRO A 130 -12.09 -3.98 -0.91
CA PRO A 130 -12.51 -5.38 -0.91
C PRO A 130 -13.12 -5.84 0.43
N VAL A 131 -13.93 -6.91 0.37
CA VAL A 131 -14.69 -7.44 1.53
C VAL A 131 -13.82 -8.00 2.67
N ASN A 132 -12.59 -8.38 2.39
CA ASN A 132 -11.64 -8.91 3.37
C ASN A 132 -10.80 -7.84 4.09
N VAL A 133 -11.02 -6.55 3.81
CA VAL A 133 -10.40 -5.43 4.54
C VAL A 133 -11.23 -5.12 5.78
N ARG A 134 -10.60 -5.01 6.95
CA ARG A 134 -11.26 -4.69 8.22
C ARG A 134 -11.35 -3.19 8.48
N ALA A 135 -10.25 -2.47 8.19
CA ALA A 135 -10.21 -1.02 8.30
C ALA A 135 -9.42 -0.42 7.13
N ALA A 136 -9.83 0.76 6.69
CA ALA A 136 -9.11 1.54 5.69
C ALA A 136 -8.99 3.00 6.13
N ALA A 137 -7.81 3.59 5.92
CA ALA A 137 -7.57 5.02 6.07
C ALA A 137 -7.11 5.58 4.72
N ASN A 138 -7.69 6.69 4.31
CA ASN A 138 -7.38 7.32 3.04
C ASN A 138 -7.13 8.81 3.22
N LEU A 139 -5.93 9.26 2.90
CA LEU A 139 -5.56 10.66 2.89
C LEU A 139 -5.47 11.14 1.44
N TYR A 140 -6.22 12.16 1.08
CA TYR A 140 -6.26 12.66 -0.29
C TYR A 140 -6.40 14.18 -0.34
N ILE A 141 -6.13 14.75 -1.50
CA ILE A 141 -6.17 16.18 -1.78
C ILE A 141 -7.14 16.44 -2.92
N THR A 142 -8.27 17.08 -2.65
CA THR A 142 -9.36 17.25 -3.64
C THR A 142 -9.02 18.27 -4.72
N ARG A 143 -8.30 19.35 -4.38
CA ARG A 143 -8.03 20.47 -5.30
C ARG A 143 -6.92 20.18 -6.32
N ARG A 144 -6.79 18.92 -6.75
CA ARG A 144 -5.79 18.56 -7.76
C ARG A 144 -6.38 18.47 -9.16
N ARG A 145 -5.64 19.06 -10.11
CA ARG A 145 -6.02 19.02 -11.53
C ARG A 145 -5.48 17.81 -12.31
N LEU A 146 -4.41 17.15 -11.81
CA LEU A 146 -3.69 16.15 -12.60
C LEU A 146 -4.20 14.71 -12.42
N TYR A 147 -4.71 14.35 -11.24
CA TYR A 147 -5.24 13.01 -10.96
C TYR A 147 -6.45 13.12 -10.04
N PRO A 148 -7.61 12.58 -10.43
CA PRO A 148 -8.78 12.56 -9.57
C PRO A 148 -8.52 11.63 -8.38
N ALA A 149 -8.04 12.19 -7.28
CA ALA A 149 -8.05 11.53 -5.98
C ALA A 149 -9.41 11.78 -5.32
N GLY A 150 -9.86 10.86 -4.50
CA GLY A 150 -11.16 10.99 -3.85
C GLY A 150 -11.36 9.96 -2.75
N PRO A 151 -12.55 9.95 -2.12
CA PRO A 151 -12.85 9.04 -1.03
C PRO A 151 -12.86 7.58 -1.50
N LEU A 152 -12.35 6.70 -0.66
CA LEU A 152 -12.56 5.27 -0.78
C LEU A 152 -14.04 4.95 -0.52
N ARG A 153 -14.55 3.96 -1.25
CA ARG A 153 -15.90 3.44 -1.08
C ARG A 153 -15.85 1.93 -0.86
N PRO A 154 -16.70 1.35 -0.01
CA PRO A 154 -16.73 -0.09 0.17
C PRO A 154 -17.30 -0.77 -1.08
N ARG A 155 -16.83 -1.97 -1.38
CA ARG A 155 -17.51 -2.89 -2.30
C ARG A 155 -18.80 -3.40 -1.63
N PRO A 156 -19.83 -3.79 -2.38
CA PRO A 156 -21.00 -4.48 -1.81
C PRO A 156 -20.57 -5.67 -0.95
N GLY A 157 -21.09 -5.75 0.27
CA GLY A 157 -20.70 -6.76 1.27
C GLY A 157 -19.43 -6.45 2.08
N CYS A 158 -18.75 -5.35 1.82
CA CYS A 158 -17.60 -4.92 2.63
C CYS A 158 -18.08 -4.20 3.90
N ALA A 159 -17.69 -4.73 5.06
CA ALA A 159 -17.99 -4.15 6.38
C ALA A 159 -16.82 -3.34 6.97
N ALA A 160 -15.84 -2.96 6.16
CA ALA A 160 -14.69 -2.20 6.61
C ALA A 160 -15.08 -0.84 7.20
N ARG A 161 -14.46 -0.45 8.31
CA ARG A 161 -14.44 0.95 8.74
C ARG A 161 -13.55 1.74 7.78
N ILE A 162 -14.07 2.77 7.12
CA ILE A 162 -13.34 3.57 6.17
C ILE A 162 -13.27 5.03 6.65
N ASP A 163 -12.08 5.48 6.99
CA ASP A 163 -11.78 6.84 7.39
C ASP A 163 -11.19 7.61 6.18
N ASN A 164 -11.97 8.50 5.58
CA ASN A 164 -11.54 9.35 4.47
C ASN A 164 -11.19 10.75 4.99
N VAL A 165 -9.95 11.17 4.79
CA VAL A 165 -9.44 12.48 5.22
C VAL A 165 -9.07 13.30 4.00
N ASP A 166 -9.87 14.30 3.67
CA ASP A 166 -9.52 15.30 2.67
C ASP A 166 -8.63 16.38 3.31
N LEU A 167 -7.41 16.47 2.85
CA LEU A 167 -6.42 17.42 3.38
C LEU A 167 -6.72 18.88 2.98
N ASP A 168 -7.58 19.09 1.99
CA ASP A 168 -8.05 20.43 1.57
C ASP A 168 -9.36 20.84 2.24
N ALA A 169 -10.03 19.94 2.96
CA ALA A 169 -11.30 20.25 3.58
C ALA A 169 -11.13 21.26 4.72
N PRO A 170 -12.04 22.23 4.85
CA PRO A 170 -12.10 23.07 6.05
C PRO A 170 -12.27 22.19 7.29
N GLY A 171 -11.43 22.39 8.30
CA GLY A 171 -11.50 21.60 9.54
C GLY A 171 -10.87 20.21 9.44
N SER A 172 -10.12 19.92 8.38
CA SER A 172 -9.33 18.67 8.30
C SER A 172 -8.48 18.49 9.57
N PRO A 173 -8.48 17.29 10.18
CA PRO A 173 -7.68 17.00 11.38
C PRO A 173 -6.17 17.06 11.11
N ILE A 174 -5.79 16.95 9.83
CA ILE A 174 -4.41 17.05 9.35
C ILE A 174 -4.32 18.28 8.45
N ARG A 175 -3.54 19.27 8.84
CA ARG A 175 -3.30 20.43 7.99
C ARG A 175 -2.42 20.03 6.82
N ARG A 176 -2.87 20.35 5.61
CA ARG A 176 -2.11 20.08 4.40
C ARG A 176 -0.72 20.76 4.44
N GLY A 177 -0.65 22.02 4.91
CA GLY A 177 0.60 22.79 4.89
C GLY A 177 1.25 22.76 3.50
N TRP A 178 2.49 22.30 3.44
CA TRP A 178 3.26 22.10 2.21
C TRP A 178 3.07 20.72 1.55
N LEU A 179 2.21 19.85 2.14
CA LEU A 179 1.95 18.51 1.63
C LEU A 179 1.36 18.54 0.23
N ASN A 180 1.89 17.70 -0.62
CA ASN A 180 1.41 17.48 -1.97
C ASN A 180 1.65 16.00 -2.36
N HIS A 181 1.19 15.60 -3.52
CA HIS A 181 1.31 14.21 -3.99
C HIS A 181 2.75 13.67 -3.97
N LEU A 182 3.72 14.51 -4.21
CA LEU A 182 5.10 14.06 -4.36
C LEU A 182 5.82 13.86 -3.02
N ASN A 183 5.36 14.54 -1.97
CA ASN A 183 6.03 14.54 -0.68
C ASN A 183 5.19 14.01 0.50
N ILE A 184 3.94 13.60 0.28
CA ILE A 184 3.05 13.12 1.34
C ILE A 184 3.62 11.91 2.11
N THR A 185 4.56 11.18 1.54
CA THR A 185 5.24 10.07 2.20
C THR A 185 6.50 10.47 2.95
N ASP A 186 6.97 11.70 2.78
CA ASP A 186 8.28 12.17 3.25
C ASP A 186 8.17 13.10 4.48
N SER A 187 6.96 13.37 4.92
CA SER A 187 6.60 14.28 6.02
C SER A 187 6.43 13.60 7.36
#